data_962fda96f2628a29d46f8ff11b450cc4
#
_entry.id   962fda96f2628a29d46f8ff11b450cc4
#
_cell.length_a   1.000
_cell.length_b   1.000
_cell.length_c   1.000
_cell.angle_alpha   90.00
_cell.angle_beta   90.00
_cell.angle_gamma   90.00
#
_symmetry.space_group_name_H-M   'P 1'
#
loop_
_entity.id
_entity.type
_entity.pdbx_description
1 polymer ?
#
loop_
_entity_poly.entity_id
_entity_poly.type
_entity_poly.pdbx_seq_one_letter_code
_entity_poly.pdbx_strand_id
1 'polypeptide(L)'
;MRLVLPLSFAALLIAAGCSKDKDVEPPATLVNFPQTLPVKRLWDDGVGGGKKQTKLRLGLGPAIDNGLVFAANHKGEMLAVSLDTGRDVWVKKLKLPISAGPAAGFGIVVAGTSKGGVIALDGATGRQLWRSQINSELLSSPAISANVIVLRSVDGRLNGLDSHTGKVLWSVEQQVPRLSLRGTATPIVAKEIAISGFDNGKVMAVSLNTGDTIWDTALASPHGRTELDRLVDIDSAVRVVGDNVFAAGFQGRTAMLALDSGQLWWSHDMSSYRGLSVDADNLYVSESDGTVVAMRQRDGAELWRNDKLKRRGLSAPVVTSSAIAVADFQGYLHWLDKNTGELVARERIAKKQRVSNPPVGAGDTVVVLTDAGTLAAYRATPKVASPRAATPAAASAPAATPSPAENPAPAPGIPPPAPPP
;
A
#
# COMPACT_ATOMS: atom_id res chain seq x y z
N MET A 1 73.12 21.30 48.76
CA MET A 1 71.91 20.51 49.23
C MET A 1 70.75 21.03 48.42
N ARG A 2 70.39 20.40 47.31
CA ARG A 2 69.29 20.80 46.41
C ARG A 2 68.17 19.74 46.55
N LEU A 3 67.03 20.17 47.09
CA LEU A 3 65.83 19.35 47.25
C LEU A 3 65.11 19.29 45.91
N VAL A 4 64.88 18.11 45.38
CA VAL A 4 64.09 17.86 44.20
C VAL A 4 62.75 17.30 44.66
N LEU A 5 61.64 18.02 44.37
CA LEU A 5 60.27 17.60 44.61
C LEU A 5 59.78 16.79 43.39
N PRO A 6 59.17 15.62 43.57
CA PRO A 6 58.53 14.95 42.43
C PRO A 6 57.12 15.48 42.22
N LEU A 7 56.83 15.92 40.99
CA LEU A 7 55.50 16.29 40.51
C LEU A 7 54.70 15.01 40.18
N SER A 8 53.69 14.66 41.00
CA SER A 8 52.77 13.59 40.70
C SER A 8 51.71 14.05 39.69
N PHE A 9 51.81 13.52 38.49
CA PHE A 9 50.81 13.74 37.44
C PHE A 9 49.61 12.78 37.65
N ALA A 10 48.50 13.28 38.16
CA ALA A 10 47.27 12.52 38.28
C ALA A 10 46.56 12.53 36.86
N ALA A 11 46.67 11.42 36.13
CA ALA A 11 45.94 11.18 34.91
C ALA A 11 44.46 10.92 35.21
N LEU A 12 43.62 11.91 34.94
CA LEU A 12 42.14 11.78 35.02
C LEU A 12 41.67 11.03 33.77
N LEU A 13 41.40 9.73 33.91
CA LEU A 13 40.73 8.92 32.87
C LEU A 13 39.29 9.36 32.77
N ILE A 14 38.99 10.19 31.79
CA ILE A 14 37.59 10.48 31.36
C ILE A 14 37.14 9.25 30.57
N ALA A 15 36.39 8.36 31.26
CA ALA A 15 35.62 7.31 30.61
C ALA A 15 34.47 7.98 29.83
N ALA A 16 34.69 8.26 28.54
CA ALA A 16 33.60 8.57 27.63
C ALA A 16 32.70 7.34 27.50
N GLY A 17 31.68 7.30 28.35
CA GLY A 17 30.60 6.33 28.22
C GLY A 17 29.88 6.60 26.89
N CYS A 18 30.14 5.77 25.87
CA CYS A 18 29.22 5.65 24.76
C CYS A 18 27.88 5.17 25.33
N SER A 19 26.97 6.10 25.58
CA SER A 19 25.56 5.79 25.78
C SER A 19 25.09 5.08 24.52
N LYS A 20 24.99 3.75 24.56
CA LYS A 20 24.17 3.03 23.57
C LYS A 20 22.76 3.56 23.78
N ASP A 21 22.18 4.15 22.75
CA ASP A 21 20.77 4.46 22.70
C ASP A 21 19.97 3.22 23.07
N LYS A 22 19.54 3.16 24.34
CA LYS A 22 18.80 2.03 24.90
C LYS A 22 17.30 2.09 24.59
N ASP A 23 16.84 3.12 23.89
CA ASP A 23 15.42 3.42 23.74
C ASP A 23 14.78 2.93 22.43
N VAL A 24 15.53 2.27 21.55
CA VAL A 24 14.93 1.64 20.37
C VAL A 24 14.52 0.22 20.71
N GLU A 25 13.25 0.04 21.00
CA GLU A 25 12.70 -1.30 21.21
C GLU A 25 12.93 -2.20 19.99
N PRO A 26 13.35 -3.46 20.19
CA PRO A 26 13.66 -4.37 19.10
C PRO A 26 12.39 -4.75 18.30
N PRO A 27 12.55 -5.19 17.05
CA PRO A 27 11.44 -5.75 16.27
C PRO A 27 10.80 -6.94 16.99
N ALA A 28 9.48 -7.06 16.89
CA ALA A 28 8.73 -8.17 17.46
C ALA A 28 9.32 -9.51 17.03
N THR A 29 9.52 -10.40 18.02
CA THR A 29 9.99 -11.76 17.78
C THR A 29 8.92 -12.55 17.04
N LEU A 30 9.31 -13.23 15.95
CA LEU A 30 8.38 -14.08 15.21
C LEU A 30 8.05 -15.32 16.04
N VAL A 31 6.80 -15.42 16.46
CA VAL A 31 6.28 -16.61 17.15
C VAL A 31 5.82 -17.66 16.14
N ASN A 32 5.89 -18.93 16.54
CA ASN A 32 5.28 -20.01 15.78
C ASN A 32 3.77 -20.02 16.03
N PHE A 33 3.01 -20.31 14.99
CA PHE A 33 1.56 -20.43 15.02
C PHE A 33 1.10 -21.51 14.03
N PRO A 34 -0.08 -22.13 14.24
CA PRO A 34 -0.66 -23.05 13.28
C PRO A 34 -0.96 -22.35 11.95
N GLN A 35 -0.39 -22.83 10.86
CA GLN A 35 -0.72 -22.31 9.53
C GLN A 35 -2.06 -22.89 9.06
N THR A 36 -3.08 -22.06 9.02
CA THR A 36 -4.45 -22.46 8.67
C THR A 36 -4.80 -22.17 7.21
N LEU A 37 -4.08 -21.26 6.58
CA LEU A 37 -4.19 -20.93 5.15
C LEU A 37 -3.07 -21.62 4.36
N PRO A 38 -3.38 -22.58 3.49
CA PRO A 38 -2.36 -23.16 2.60
C PRO A 38 -1.84 -22.13 1.62
N VAL A 39 -0.54 -21.88 1.65
CA VAL A 39 0.16 -20.99 0.72
C VAL A 39 1.23 -21.78 -0.01
N LYS A 40 1.27 -21.64 -1.33
CA LYS A 40 2.27 -22.29 -2.20
C LYS A 40 3.07 -21.23 -2.94
N ARG A 41 4.40 -21.33 -2.89
CA ARG A 41 5.25 -20.61 -3.82
C ARG A 41 5.04 -21.22 -5.21
N LEU A 42 4.66 -20.39 -6.18
CA LEU A 42 4.48 -20.81 -7.56
C LEU A 42 5.83 -20.87 -8.28
N TRP A 43 6.59 -19.78 -8.15
CA TRP A 43 7.91 -19.61 -8.74
C TRP A 43 8.70 -18.51 -8.03
N ASP A 44 10.00 -18.46 -8.28
CA ASP A 44 10.88 -17.32 -7.96
C ASP A 44 11.90 -17.11 -9.07
N ASP A 45 12.31 -15.86 -9.25
CA ASP A 45 13.26 -15.40 -10.26
C ASP A 45 14.10 -14.24 -9.72
N GLY A 46 15.09 -13.79 -10.48
CA GLY A 46 15.98 -12.70 -10.13
C GLY A 46 15.96 -11.55 -11.13
N VAL A 47 15.68 -10.35 -10.68
CA VAL A 47 15.81 -9.16 -11.51
C VAL A 47 17.26 -8.67 -11.45
N GLY A 48 18.09 -9.21 -12.37
CA GLY A 48 19.45 -8.73 -12.64
C GLY A 48 20.41 -8.74 -11.48
N GLY A 49 21.01 -9.87 -11.21
CA GLY A 49 22.37 -10.07 -10.76
C GLY A 49 22.88 -9.31 -9.53
N GLY A 50 22.09 -9.07 -8.51
CA GLY A 50 22.59 -8.38 -7.35
C GLY A 50 22.24 -9.04 -6.04
N LYS A 51 23.12 -9.88 -5.47
CA LYS A 51 23.01 -10.33 -4.07
C LYS A 51 23.21 -9.18 -3.05
N LYS A 52 23.51 -7.96 -3.50
CA LYS A 52 23.67 -6.79 -2.63
C LYS A 52 22.39 -5.96 -2.63
N GLN A 53 21.77 -5.92 -1.48
CA GLN A 53 20.64 -5.04 -1.20
C GLN A 53 21.03 -3.58 -1.43
N THR A 54 20.25 -2.84 -2.20
CA THR A 54 20.46 -1.40 -2.31
C THR A 54 20.14 -0.72 -0.98
N LYS A 55 20.97 0.25 -0.58
CA LYS A 55 20.70 1.09 0.59
C LYS A 55 19.71 2.21 0.26
N LEU A 56 19.49 2.47 -1.03
CA LEU A 56 18.57 3.51 -1.49
C LEU A 56 17.14 2.99 -1.42
N ARG A 57 16.24 3.80 -0.90
CA ARG A 57 14.81 3.59 -1.09
C ARG A 57 14.46 4.05 -2.50
N LEU A 58 14.06 3.11 -3.33
CA LEU A 58 13.62 3.33 -4.71
C LEU A 58 12.18 2.83 -4.84
N GLY A 59 11.41 3.47 -5.69
CA GLY A 59 10.04 3.06 -5.99
C GLY A 59 9.97 1.88 -6.99
N LEU A 60 10.75 0.82 -6.73
CA LEU A 60 10.87 -0.36 -7.62
C LEU A 60 10.01 -1.51 -7.09
N GLY A 61 8.71 -1.40 -7.28
CA GLY A 61 7.76 -2.49 -7.03
C GLY A 61 7.50 -3.32 -8.28
N PRO A 62 6.95 -4.54 -8.16
CA PRO A 62 6.46 -5.28 -9.32
C PRO A 62 5.14 -4.67 -9.83
N ALA A 63 4.83 -4.91 -11.11
CA ALA A 63 3.53 -4.58 -11.71
C ALA A 63 2.94 -5.82 -12.39
N ILE A 64 1.62 -5.88 -12.50
CA ILE A 64 0.92 -6.97 -13.18
C ILE A 64 -0.02 -6.37 -14.22
N ASP A 65 0.06 -6.84 -15.44
CA ASP A 65 -0.90 -6.54 -16.50
C ASP A 65 -0.98 -7.72 -17.49
N ASN A 66 -2.18 -8.03 -17.97
CA ASN A 66 -2.43 -9.07 -19.00
C ASN A 66 -1.73 -10.41 -18.72
N GLY A 67 -1.73 -10.88 -17.47
CA GLY A 67 -1.11 -12.17 -17.09
C GLY A 67 0.42 -12.16 -17.07
N LEU A 68 1.04 -10.99 -17.19
CA LEU A 68 2.47 -10.78 -17.08
C LEU A 68 2.82 -10.03 -15.79
N VAL A 69 3.96 -10.36 -15.23
CA VAL A 69 4.59 -9.63 -14.12
C VAL A 69 5.79 -8.89 -14.67
N PHE A 70 5.85 -7.60 -14.38
CA PHE A 70 6.94 -6.72 -14.76
C PHE A 70 7.75 -6.33 -13.53
N ALA A 71 9.06 -6.36 -13.65
CA ALA A 71 9.96 -5.91 -12.60
C ALA A 71 11.20 -5.24 -13.19
N ALA A 72 11.82 -4.35 -12.41
CA ALA A 72 13.01 -3.64 -12.82
C ALA A 72 14.01 -3.54 -11.67
N ASN A 73 15.29 -3.36 -12.01
CA ASN A 73 16.32 -3.00 -11.05
C ASN A 73 16.91 -1.61 -11.35
N HIS A 74 17.61 -1.04 -10.37
CA HIS A 74 18.20 0.29 -10.48
C HIS A 74 19.34 0.41 -11.52
N LYS A 75 19.86 -0.71 -12.04
CA LYS A 75 20.89 -0.72 -13.10
C LYS A 75 20.29 -0.67 -14.50
N GLY A 76 18.96 -0.66 -14.60
CA GLY A 76 18.25 -0.57 -15.87
C GLY A 76 17.97 -1.91 -16.53
N GLU A 77 17.99 -3.01 -15.79
CA GLU A 77 17.43 -4.25 -16.28
C GLU A 77 15.95 -4.28 -15.94
N MET A 78 15.13 -4.60 -16.94
CA MET A 78 13.69 -4.77 -16.82
C MET A 78 13.30 -6.07 -17.49
N LEU A 79 12.37 -6.79 -16.88
CA LEU A 79 11.87 -8.07 -17.38
C LEU A 79 10.35 -8.14 -17.32
N ALA A 80 9.79 -9.01 -18.15
CA ALA A 80 8.44 -9.52 -18.04
C ALA A 80 8.48 -11.04 -17.95
N VAL A 81 7.76 -11.59 -16.98
CA VAL A 81 7.58 -13.01 -16.79
C VAL A 81 6.10 -13.35 -16.76
N SER A 82 5.77 -14.60 -17.11
CA SER A 82 4.40 -15.12 -16.95
C SER A 82 3.99 -15.14 -15.47
N LEU A 83 2.84 -14.61 -15.13
CA LEU A 83 2.30 -14.61 -13.76
C LEU A 83 2.13 -16.02 -13.20
N ASP A 84 1.70 -16.97 -14.02
CA ASP A 84 1.42 -18.34 -13.59
C ASP A 84 2.68 -19.21 -13.46
N THR A 85 3.66 -18.99 -14.33
CA THR A 85 4.81 -19.92 -14.44
C THR A 85 6.16 -19.32 -14.10
N GLY A 86 6.27 -17.99 -14.03
CA GLY A 86 7.53 -17.28 -13.84
C GLY A 86 8.47 -17.36 -15.06
N ARG A 87 8.04 -17.94 -16.18
CA ARG A 87 8.88 -18.02 -17.38
C ARG A 87 9.09 -16.66 -18.00
N ASP A 88 10.33 -16.38 -18.39
CA ASP A 88 10.68 -15.16 -19.10
C ASP A 88 9.89 -15.02 -20.39
N VAL A 89 9.29 -13.85 -20.59
CA VAL A 89 8.70 -13.41 -21.85
C VAL A 89 9.71 -12.52 -22.57
N TRP A 90 10.29 -11.58 -21.85
CA TRP A 90 11.41 -10.78 -22.34
C TRP A 90 12.25 -10.22 -21.20
N VAL A 91 13.54 -9.95 -21.49
CA VAL A 91 14.48 -9.24 -20.61
C VAL A 91 15.15 -8.14 -21.42
N LYS A 92 15.21 -6.92 -20.88
CA LYS A 92 15.82 -5.73 -21.49
C LYS A 92 16.85 -5.10 -20.57
N LYS A 93 18.02 -4.78 -21.13
CA LYS A 93 19.09 -4.04 -20.45
C LYS A 93 19.12 -2.60 -21.00
N LEU A 94 18.40 -1.72 -20.35
CA LEU A 94 18.18 -0.33 -20.81
C LEU A 94 19.38 0.58 -20.51
N LYS A 95 20.24 0.19 -19.57
CA LYS A 95 21.39 1.00 -19.07
C LYS A 95 20.96 2.38 -18.54
N LEU A 96 19.81 2.42 -17.88
CA LEU A 96 19.24 3.62 -17.27
C LEU A 96 19.19 3.46 -15.74
N PRO A 97 19.42 4.52 -14.95
CA PRO A 97 19.31 4.48 -13.49
C PRO A 97 17.82 4.49 -13.07
N ILE A 98 17.13 3.36 -13.26
CA ILE A 98 15.71 3.25 -12.93
C ILE A 98 15.52 3.41 -11.42
N SER A 99 14.59 4.26 -11.01
CA SER A 99 14.28 4.57 -9.62
C SER A 99 12.78 4.50 -9.29
N ALA A 100 11.93 4.38 -10.29
CA ALA A 100 10.47 4.40 -10.18
C ALA A 100 9.80 3.41 -11.13
N GLY A 101 8.83 2.65 -10.63
CA GLY A 101 8.12 1.65 -11.41
C GLY A 101 8.79 0.27 -11.41
N PRO A 102 8.50 -0.62 -12.38
CA PRO A 102 7.60 -0.37 -13.50
C PRO A 102 6.15 -0.18 -13.07
N ALA A 103 5.41 0.55 -13.88
CA ALA A 103 3.95 0.49 -13.92
C ALA A 103 3.54 -0.18 -15.23
N ALA A 104 2.43 -0.91 -15.23
CA ALA A 104 1.92 -1.58 -16.41
C ALA A 104 0.42 -1.37 -16.54
N GLY A 105 -0.07 -1.24 -17.76
CA GLY A 105 -1.47 -1.06 -18.07
C GLY A 105 -1.67 -0.68 -19.55
N PHE A 106 -2.81 -0.99 -20.10
CA PHE A 106 -3.15 -0.66 -21.48
C PHE A 106 -2.11 -1.17 -22.51
N GLY A 107 -1.44 -2.28 -22.21
CA GLY A 107 -0.43 -2.89 -23.09
C GLY A 107 0.94 -2.22 -23.07
N ILE A 108 1.17 -1.21 -22.24
CA ILE A 108 2.46 -0.54 -22.10
C ILE A 108 3.04 -0.73 -20.70
N VAL A 109 4.36 -0.63 -20.62
CA VAL A 109 5.11 -0.64 -19.35
C VAL A 109 5.95 0.62 -19.27
N VAL A 110 5.84 1.36 -18.17
CA VAL A 110 6.49 2.65 -17.99
C VAL A 110 7.38 2.62 -16.76
N ALA A 111 8.59 3.16 -16.88
CA ALA A 111 9.51 3.33 -15.77
C ALA A 111 10.13 4.73 -15.77
N GLY A 112 10.42 5.23 -14.57
CA GLY A 112 11.09 6.49 -14.33
C GLY A 112 12.51 6.31 -13.82
N THR A 113 13.34 7.35 -13.97
CA THR A 113 14.75 7.34 -13.56
C THR A 113 15.04 8.40 -12.51
N SER A 114 16.15 8.21 -11.79
CA SER A 114 16.67 9.20 -10.84
C SER A 114 17.19 10.50 -11.50
N LYS A 115 17.23 10.53 -12.82
CA LYS A 115 17.61 11.72 -13.61
C LYS A 115 16.41 12.33 -14.36
N GLY A 116 15.19 11.95 -14.01
CA GLY A 116 13.97 12.46 -14.64
C GLY A 116 13.64 11.86 -16.01
N GLY A 117 14.42 10.89 -16.49
CA GLY A 117 14.07 10.17 -17.70
C GLY A 117 12.84 9.28 -17.48
N VAL A 118 11.98 9.21 -18.50
CA VAL A 118 10.82 8.34 -18.56
C VAL A 118 10.93 7.46 -19.79
N ILE A 119 10.69 6.16 -19.65
CA ILE A 119 10.71 5.22 -20.75
C ILE A 119 9.42 4.42 -20.79
N ALA A 120 8.83 4.27 -21.96
CA ALA A 120 7.73 3.33 -22.21
C ALA A 120 8.16 2.22 -23.13
N LEU A 121 7.77 1.00 -22.77
CA LEU A 121 7.98 -0.21 -23.54
C LEU A 121 6.62 -0.85 -23.86
N ASP A 122 6.56 -1.53 -24.97
CA ASP A 122 5.46 -2.45 -25.31
C ASP A 122 5.46 -3.61 -24.31
N GLY A 123 4.34 -3.85 -23.64
CA GLY A 123 4.23 -4.81 -22.54
C GLY A 123 4.49 -6.26 -23.00
N ALA A 124 4.05 -6.62 -24.20
CA ALA A 124 4.17 -7.98 -24.73
C ALA A 124 5.59 -8.31 -25.22
N THR A 125 6.31 -7.33 -25.78
CA THR A 125 7.59 -7.58 -26.49
C THR A 125 8.80 -6.90 -25.83
N GLY A 126 8.59 -5.94 -24.94
CA GLY A 126 9.63 -5.11 -24.38
C GLY A 126 10.27 -4.15 -25.40
N ARG A 127 9.67 -3.95 -26.58
CA ARG A 127 10.14 -2.98 -27.57
C ARG A 127 9.92 -1.58 -27.02
N GLN A 128 10.95 -0.73 -27.14
CA GLN A 128 10.81 0.67 -26.73
C GLN A 128 9.81 1.38 -27.64
N LEU A 129 8.81 2.03 -27.05
CA LEU A 129 7.82 2.86 -27.72
C LEU A 129 8.33 4.30 -27.83
N TRP A 130 8.67 4.89 -26.70
CA TRP A 130 9.19 6.24 -26.62
C TRP A 130 10.06 6.48 -25.38
N ARG A 131 10.74 7.61 -25.37
CA ARG A 131 11.42 8.18 -24.19
C ARG A 131 11.02 9.64 -24.05
N SER A 132 10.96 10.08 -22.78
CA SER A 132 10.71 11.46 -22.40
C SER A 132 11.65 11.89 -21.29
N GLN A 133 11.69 13.19 -21.03
CA GLN A 133 12.50 13.79 -19.98
C GLN A 133 11.67 14.80 -19.21
N ILE A 134 11.66 14.68 -17.87
CA ILE A 134 11.18 15.71 -16.95
C ILE A 134 12.36 16.23 -16.12
N ASN A 135 12.18 17.34 -15.42
CA ASN A 135 13.30 18.06 -14.80
C ASN A 135 13.69 17.54 -13.40
N SER A 136 13.07 16.46 -12.89
CA SER A 136 13.26 16.02 -11.52
C SER A 136 13.24 14.50 -11.38
N GLU A 137 13.83 13.99 -10.29
CA GLU A 137 13.87 12.57 -9.94
C GLU A 137 12.46 11.99 -9.76
N LEU A 138 12.28 10.74 -10.19
CA LEU A 138 11.07 9.94 -9.98
C LEU A 138 11.35 8.86 -8.94
N LEU A 139 10.50 8.78 -7.91
CA LEU A 139 10.63 7.79 -6.83
C LEU A 139 9.37 6.94 -6.60
N SER A 140 8.30 7.18 -7.36
CA SER A 140 7.07 6.38 -7.32
C SER A 140 6.68 5.87 -8.69
N SER A 141 5.98 4.75 -8.71
CA SER A 141 5.47 4.18 -9.95
C SER A 141 4.52 5.17 -10.65
N PRO A 142 4.59 5.30 -11.98
CA PRO A 142 3.61 6.07 -12.74
C PRO A 142 2.19 5.51 -12.58
N ALA A 143 1.16 6.36 -12.74
CA ALA A 143 -0.20 5.90 -13.02
C ALA A 143 -0.43 5.93 -14.52
N ILE A 144 -1.08 4.90 -15.06
CA ILE A 144 -1.31 4.75 -16.49
C ILE A 144 -2.81 4.75 -16.76
N SER A 145 -3.23 5.59 -17.71
CA SER A 145 -4.55 5.52 -18.34
C SER A 145 -4.40 5.29 -19.85
N ALA A 146 -5.50 5.16 -20.56
CA ALA A 146 -5.47 4.96 -22.01
C ALA A 146 -4.71 6.08 -22.74
N ASN A 147 -4.88 7.34 -22.33
CA ASN A 147 -4.35 8.50 -23.03
C ASN A 147 -3.27 9.27 -22.27
N VAL A 148 -3.25 9.17 -20.93
CA VAL A 148 -2.37 9.98 -20.09
C VAL A 148 -1.63 9.10 -19.09
N ILE A 149 -0.33 9.33 -18.95
CA ILE A 149 0.51 8.80 -17.90
C ILE A 149 0.76 9.91 -16.89
N VAL A 150 0.50 9.63 -15.62
CA VAL A 150 0.70 10.60 -14.54
C VAL A 150 1.92 10.22 -13.73
N LEU A 151 2.83 11.19 -13.54
CA LEU A 151 4.09 11.03 -12.82
C LEU A 151 4.14 12.01 -11.65
N ARG A 152 4.61 11.51 -10.49
CA ARG A 152 4.91 12.35 -9.33
C ARG A 152 6.43 12.46 -9.19
N SER A 153 6.98 13.67 -9.21
CA SER A 153 8.40 13.94 -9.07
C SER A 153 8.76 14.57 -7.73
N VAL A 154 10.00 14.42 -7.28
CA VAL A 154 10.43 14.85 -5.93
C VAL A 154 10.42 16.36 -5.72
N ASP A 155 10.39 17.15 -6.79
CA ASP A 155 10.26 18.61 -6.75
C ASP A 155 8.84 19.12 -6.49
N GLY A 156 7.91 18.24 -6.13
CA GLY A 156 6.53 18.64 -5.85
C GLY A 156 5.61 18.64 -7.05
N ARG A 157 6.07 18.19 -8.23
CA ARG A 157 5.25 18.25 -9.45
C ARG A 157 4.49 16.97 -9.71
N LEU A 158 3.27 17.14 -10.19
CA LEU A 158 2.48 16.11 -10.86
C LEU A 158 2.49 16.45 -12.35
N ASN A 159 2.94 15.51 -13.17
CA ASN A 159 3.09 15.71 -14.62
C ASN A 159 2.20 14.72 -15.37
N GLY A 160 1.41 15.20 -16.32
CA GLY A 160 0.68 14.38 -17.27
C GLY A 160 1.41 14.29 -18.59
N LEU A 161 1.67 13.07 -19.05
CA LEU A 161 2.29 12.81 -20.35
C LEU A 161 1.31 12.07 -21.26
N ASP A 162 1.34 12.38 -22.53
CA ASP A 162 0.65 11.61 -23.56
C ASP A 162 1.17 10.17 -23.58
N SER A 163 0.29 9.19 -23.44
CA SER A 163 0.67 7.78 -23.29
C SER A 163 1.32 7.17 -24.54
N HIS A 164 1.05 7.74 -25.72
CA HIS A 164 1.52 7.24 -27.00
C HIS A 164 2.85 7.85 -27.43
N THR A 165 3.11 9.09 -27.03
CA THR A 165 4.28 9.86 -27.49
C THR A 165 5.25 10.23 -26.40
N GLY A 166 4.83 10.20 -25.12
CA GLY A 166 5.59 10.67 -23.99
C GLY A 166 5.71 12.21 -23.89
N LYS A 167 4.98 12.97 -24.72
CA LYS A 167 4.97 14.43 -24.67
C LYS A 167 4.29 14.90 -23.39
N VAL A 168 4.92 15.85 -22.68
CA VAL A 168 4.29 16.49 -21.51
C VAL A 168 3.10 17.30 -21.96
N LEU A 169 1.94 17.00 -21.42
CA LEU A 169 0.67 17.69 -21.68
C LEU A 169 0.45 18.83 -20.69
N TRP A 170 0.70 18.55 -19.42
CA TRP A 170 0.52 19.49 -18.32
C TRP A 170 1.47 19.18 -17.16
N SER A 171 1.68 20.18 -16.29
CA SER A 171 2.47 20.06 -15.07
C SER A 171 1.88 20.96 -13.99
N VAL A 172 1.63 20.41 -12.80
CA VAL A 172 1.08 21.13 -11.64
C VAL A 172 2.06 20.96 -10.48
N GLU A 173 2.28 22.03 -9.71
CA GLU A 173 3.25 22.08 -8.63
C GLU A 173 2.56 22.24 -7.28
N GLN A 174 3.06 21.51 -6.28
CA GLN A 174 2.78 21.72 -4.87
C GLN A 174 4.07 22.08 -4.13
N GLN A 175 3.94 22.89 -3.09
CA GLN A 175 5.07 23.30 -2.30
C GLN A 175 5.68 22.09 -1.56
N VAL A 176 6.99 21.89 -1.70
CA VAL A 176 7.75 20.86 -0.99
C VAL A 176 8.32 21.47 0.30
N PRO A 177 8.11 20.85 1.47
CA PRO A 177 8.74 21.24 2.72
C PRO A 177 10.26 21.12 2.65
N ARG A 178 10.98 21.82 3.54
CA ARG A 178 12.45 21.71 3.65
C ARG A 178 12.92 20.31 4.05
N LEU A 179 12.09 19.59 4.79
CA LEU A 179 12.32 18.21 5.21
C LEU A 179 11.10 17.37 4.88
N SER A 180 11.30 16.29 4.14
CA SER A 180 10.30 15.29 3.80
C SER A 180 10.88 13.88 3.95
N LEU A 181 10.02 12.86 3.98
CA LEU A 181 10.48 11.47 3.85
C LEU A 181 11.08 11.27 2.46
N ARG A 182 12.05 10.35 2.34
CA ARG A 182 12.53 9.96 1.00
C ARG A 182 11.55 9.00 0.37
N GLY A 183 10.77 9.48 -0.55
CA GLY A 183 9.75 8.79 -1.31
C GLY A 183 8.90 9.81 -2.05
N THR A 184 7.90 9.34 -2.75
CA THR A 184 6.80 10.14 -3.28
C THR A 184 5.58 9.24 -3.41
N ALA A 185 4.39 9.76 -3.15
CA ALA A 185 3.15 9.03 -3.33
C ALA A 185 3.01 8.54 -4.78
N THR A 186 2.64 7.28 -4.94
CA THR A 186 2.24 6.78 -6.26
C THR A 186 0.90 7.41 -6.63
N PRO A 187 0.83 8.17 -7.74
CA PRO A 187 -0.45 8.73 -8.21
C PRO A 187 -1.41 7.62 -8.62
N ILE A 188 -2.69 7.92 -8.67
CA ILE A 188 -3.72 7.04 -9.20
C ILE A 188 -4.59 7.81 -10.17
N VAL A 189 -5.11 7.12 -11.18
CA VAL A 189 -6.12 7.65 -12.09
C VAL A 189 -7.44 6.93 -11.83
N ALA A 190 -8.49 7.70 -11.61
CA ALA A 190 -9.85 7.21 -11.45
C ALA A 190 -10.81 8.11 -12.24
N LYS A 191 -11.56 7.52 -13.16
CA LYS A 191 -12.36 8.29 -14.12
C LYS A 191 -11.46 9.28 -14.87
N GLU A 192 -11.83 10.55 -14.96
CA GLU A 192 -11.06 11.63 -15.61
C GLU A 192 -10.26 12.46 -14.57
N ILE A 193 -9.87 11.86 -13.45
CA ILE A 193 -9.20 12.52 -12.33
C ILE A 193 -7.89 11.81 -12.01
N ALA A 194 -6.80 12.57 -11.90
CA ALA A 194 -5.54 12.10 -11.34
C ALA A 194 -5.40 12.57 -9.88
N ILE A 195 -5.04 11.67 -8.96
CA ILE A 195 -4.96 11.96 -7.54
C ILE A 195 -3.59 11.56 -7.01
N SER A 196 -2.98 12.39 -6.17
CA SER A 196 -1.72 12.09 -5.50
C SER A 196 -1.65 12.69 -4.11
N GLY A 197 -0.92 12.03 -3.21
CA GLY A 197 -0.45 12.61 -1.97
C GLY A 197 0.79 13.47 -2.20
N PHE A 198 1.07 14.36 -1.21
CA PHE A 198 2.20 15.28 -1.26
C PHE A 198 2.89 15.39 0.11
N ASP A 199 4.16 15.77 0.04
CA ASP A 199 5.07 15.90 1.19
C ASP A 199 4.63 17.00 2.18
N ASN A 200 3.69 17.84 1.79
CA ASN A 200 3.09 18.87 2.66
C ASN A 200 1.83 18.40 3.43
N GLY A 201 1.54 17.10 3.40
CA GLY A 201 0.40 16.51 4.08
C GLY A 201 -0.94 16.68 3.36
N LYS A 202 -0.93 17.08 2.09
CA LYS A 202 -2.13 17.25 1.26
C LYS A 202 -2.34 16.08 0.31
N VAL A 203 -3.60 15.82 -0.02
CA VAL A 203 -4.03 15.04 -1.18
C VAL A 203 -4.59 16.02 -2.20
N MET A 204 -4.17 15.92 -3.44
CA MET A 204 -4.66 16.79 -4.54
C MET A 204 -5.24 15.93 -5.66
N ALA A 205 -6.34 16.40 -6.22
CA ALA A 205 -6.94 15.88 -7.43
C ALA A 205 -6.90 16.91 -8.54
N VAL A 206 -6.54 16.47 -9.73
CA VAL A 206 -6.47 17.31 -10.93
C VAL A 206 -7.23 16.66 -12.08
N SER A 207 -7.71 17.47 -13.01
CA SER A 207 -8.25 16.99 -14.27
C SER A 207 -7.17 16.21 -15.03
N LEU A 208 -7.48 14.99 -15.42
CA LEU A 208 -6.54 14.11 -16.12
C LEU A 208 -6.09 14.72 -17.45
N ASN A 209 -6.98 15.44 -18.13
CA ASN A 209 -6.75 15.98 -19.48
C ASN A 209 -6.01 17.32 -19.48
N THR A 210 -6.30 18.21 -18.50
CA THR A 210 -5.78 19.58 -18.48
C THR A 210 -4.78 19.86 -17.38
N GLY A 211 -4.76 19.05 -16.30
CA GLY A 211 -3.96 19.29 -15.09
C GLY A 211 -4.58 20.35 -14.16
N ASP A 212 -5.76 20.90 -14.49
CA ASP A 212 -6.41 21.86 -13.60
C ASP A 212 -6.75 21.23 -12.26
N THR A 213 -6.44 21.94 -11.19
CA THR A 213 -6.76 21.48 -9.83
C THR A 213 -8.27 21.47 -9.60
N ILE A 214 -8.81 20.30 -9.29
CA ILE A 214 -10.23 20.11 -8.94
C ILE A 214 -10.41 20.41 -7.46
N TRP A 215 -9.57 19.79 -6.61
CA TRP A 215 -9.53 20.03 -5.17
C TRP A 215 -8.15 19.70 -4.59
N ASP A 216 -7.83 20.31 -3.41
CA ASP A 216 -6.76 19.87 -2.54
C ASP A 216 -7.23 19.83 -1.09
N THR A 217 -6.93 18.76 -0.37
CA THR A 217 -7.38 18.56 1.02
C THR A 217 -6.19 18.19 1.90
N ALA A 218 -6.02 18.92 3.01
CA ALA A 218 -4.99 18.63 4.00
C ALA A 218 -5.45 17.51 4.94
N LEU A 219 -4.71 16.42 5.01
CA LEU A 219 -4.92 15.32 5.97
C LEU A 219 -3.97 15.40 7.16
N ALA A 220 -2.84 16.08 6.99
CA ALA A 220 -1.89 16.35 8.06
C ALA A 220 -1.43 17.80 7.97
N SER A 221 -1.28 18.42 9.12
CA SER A 221 -0.75 19.79 9.22
C SER A 221 0.53 19.77 10.04
N PRO A 222 1.62 20.39 9.56
CA PRO A 222 2.86 20.48 10.32
C PRO A 222 2.64 21.14 11.67
N HIS A 223 2.98 20.45 12.77
CA HIS A 223 2.87 21.00 14.13
C HIS A 223 4.09 20.57 14.95
N GLY A 224 4.42 21.37 15.98
CA GLY A 224 5.58 21.11 16.82
C GLY A 224 6.67 22.19 16.70
N ARG A 225 7.75 22.01 17.44
CA ARG A 225 8.82 23.01 17.59
C ARG A 225 10.04 22.73 16.72
N THR A 226 10.30 21.47 16.42
CA THR A 226 11.44 21.05 15.59
C THR A 226 10.99 20.71 14.17
N GLU A 227 11.90 20.72 13.21
CA GLU A 227 11.62 20.29 11.84
C GLU A 227 11.16 18.82 11.78
N LEU A 228 11.67 17.98 12.70
CA LEU A 228 11.25 16.57 12.80
C LEU A 228 9.82 16.44 13.33
N ASP A 229 9.42 17.26 14.32
CA ASP A 229 8.04 17.26 14.82
C ASP A 229 7.06 17.73 13.74
N ARG A 230 7.52 18.64 12.86
CA ARG A 230 6.73 19.23 11.78
C ARG A 230 6.70 18.41 10.51
N LEU A 231 7.43 17.31 10.47
CA LEU A 231 7.48 16.44 9.29
C LEU A 231 6.15 15.70 9.16
N VAL A 232 5.38 16.07 8.14
CA VAL A 232 4.16 15.38 7.71
C VAL A 232 4.35 14.97 6.27
N ASP A 233 3.75 13.85 5.86
CA ASP A 233 3.90 13.37 4.49
C ASP A 233 2.76 12.42 4.13
N ILE A 234 2.28 12.50 2.88
CA ILE A 234 1.42 11.48 2.29
C ILE A 234 2.23 10.79 1.19
N ASP A 235 3.15 9.92 1.61
CA ASP A 235 4.10 9.21 0.76
C ASP A 235 3.53 7.89 0.21
N SER A 236 2.40 7.45 0.74
CA SER A 236 1.73 6.24 0.31
C SER A 236 0.76 6.48 -0.85
N ALA A 237 0.58 5.43 -1.68
CA ALA A 237 -0.42 5.47 -2.72
C ALA A 237 -1.84 5.61 -2.12
N VAL A 238 -2.60 6.57 -2.63
CA VAL A 238 -4.03 6.65 -2.36
C VAL A 238 -4.77 5.47 -3.01
N ARG A 239 -5.97 5.16 -2.55
CA ARG A 239 -6.84 4.14 -3.14
C ARG A 239 -8.20 4.73 -3.44
N VAL A 240 -8.83 4.27 -4.52
CA VAL A 240 -10.16 4.70 -4.93
C VAL A 240 -11.07 3.49 -5.06
N VAL A 241 -12.24 3.54 -4.43
CA VAL A 241 -13.33 2.57 -4.57
C VAL A 241 -14.61 3.34 -4.81
N GLY A 242 -15.23 3.15 -5.97
CA GLY A 242 -16.39 3.93 -6.38
C GLY A 242 -16.08 5.43 -6.42
N ASP A 243 -16.77 6.19 -5.60
CA ASP A 243 -16.60 7.65 -5.46
C ASP A 243 -15.85 8.05 -4.20
N ASN A 244 -15.15 7.12 -3.58
CA ASN A 244 -14.40 7.34 -2.34
C ASN A 244 -12.90 7.22 -2.55
N VAL A 245 -12.15 8.17 -2.00
CA VAL A 245 -10.69 8.21 -1.98
C VAL A 245 -10.22 7.89 -0.56
N PHE A 246 -9.34 6.92 -0.41
CA PHE A 246 -8.72 6.55 0.86
C PHE A 246 -7.24 6.92 0.84
N ALA A 247 -6.80 7.63 1.86
CA ALA A 247 -5.42 8.06 2.01
C ALA A 247 -4.94 7.89 3.46
N ALA A 248 -3.64 7.67 3.62
CA ALA A 248 -2.99 7.62 4.92
C ALA A 248 -1.70 8.46 4.89
N GLY A 249 -1.48 9.26 5.94
CA GLY A 249 -0.32 10.13 6.07
C GLY A 249 0.60 9.73 7.20
N PHE A 250 1.89 10.05 7.05
CA PHE A 250 2.86 9.98 8.14
C PHE A 250 2.68 11.16 9.08
N GLN A 251 2.69 10.91 10.39
CA GLN A 251 2.32 11.88 11.45
C GLN A 251 1.00 12.61 11.13
N GLY A 252 0.08 11.90 10.49
CA GLY A 252 -1.18 12.43 9.99
C GLY A 252 -2.33 11.50 10.29
N ARG A 253 -3.27 11.48 9.36
CA ARG A 253 -4.53 10.75 9.49
C ARG A 253 -4.68 9.70 8.39
N THR A 254 -5.44 8.65 8.70
CA THR A 254 -6.08 7.81 7.70
C THR A 254 -7.49 8.35 7.50
N ALA A 255 -7.89 8.56 6.26
CA ALA A 255 -9.11 9.27 5.93
C ALA A 255 -9.80 8.74 4.68
N MET A 256 -11.11 9.00 4.60
CA MET A 256 -11.94 8.85 3.41
C MET A 256 -12.43 10.21 2.94
N LEU A 257 -12.26 10.49 1.64
CA LEU A 257 -12.69 11.72 1.00
C LEU A 257 -13.61 11.39 -0.19
N ALA A 258 -14.44 12.34 -0.57
CA ALA A 258 -15.20 12.29 -1.83
C ALA A 258 -14.26 12.49 -3.03
N LEU A 259 -14.45 11.70 -4.09
CA LEU A 259 -13.63 11.73 -5.30
C LEU A 259 -13.77 13.05 -6.07
N ASP A 260 -14.98 13.59 -6.12
CA ASP A 260 -15.34 14.77 -6.91
C ASP A 260 -14.98 16.11 -6.27
N SER A 261 -14.98 16.16 -4.92
CA SER A 261 -14.87 17.42 -4.16
C SER A 261 -13.75 17.44 -3.14
N GLY A 262 -13.14 16.29 -2.82
CA GLY A 262 -12.17 16.19 -1.73
C GLY A 262 -12.78 16.40 -0.34
N GLN A 263 -14.12 16.41 -0.23
CA GLN A 263 -14.80 16.52 1.06
C GLN A 263 -14.42 15.37 1.97
N LEU A 264 -14.01 15.69 3.20
CA LEU A 264 -13.66 14.71 4.20
C LEU A 264 -14.95 14.08 4.78
N TRP A 265 -15.10 12.77 4.60
CA TRP A 265 -16.21 12.00 5.18
C TRP A 265 -15.90 11.59 6.62
N TRP A 266 -14.73 11.00 6.82
CA TRP A 266 -14.21 10.65 8.15
C TRP A 266 -12.68 10.63 8.14
N SER A 267 -12.08 10.80 9.32
CA SER A 267 -10.66 10.62 9.53
C SER A 267 -10.35 10.12 10.93
N HIS A 268 -9.28 9.34 11.06
CA HIS A 268 -8.75 8.84 12.32
C HIS A 268 -7.27 9.18 12.43
N ASP A 269 -6.83 9.55 13.61
CA ASP A 269 -5.41 9.77 13.91
C ASP A 269 -4.70 8.42 13.84
N MET A 270 -3.99 8.18 12.74
CA MET A 270 -3.33 6.92 12.41
C MET A 270 -2.20 7.19 11.44
N SER A 271 -0.97 7.04 11.92
CA SER A 271 0.22 7.32 11.12
C SER A 271 0.61 6.13 10.26
N SER A 272 0.69 6.33 8.96
CA SER A 272 1.24 5.35 8.02
C SER A 272 2.03 6.02 6.91
N TYR A 273 3.28 5.60 6.74
CA TYR A 273 4.11 5.94 5.56
C TYR A 273 4.20 4.79 4.56
N ARG A 274 3.61 3.63 4.89
CA ARG A 274 3.61 2.45 4.02
C ARG A 274 2.36 2.34 3.18
N GLY A 275 1.25 2.83 3.72
CA GLY A 275 0.00 2.91 3.01
C GLY A 275 -1.01 1.85 3.39
N LEU A 276 -2.03 1.78 2.57
CA LEU A 276 -3.22 1.01 2.79
C LEU A 276 -3.63 0.22 1.55
N SER A 277 -4.49 -0.75 1.77
CA SER A 277 -5.26 -1.44 0.71
C SER A 277 -6.72 -1.48 1.07
N VAL A 278 -7.56 -1.65 0.06
CA VAL A 278 -9.01 -1.68 0.20
C VAL A 278 -9.59 -2.90 -0.52
N ASP A 279 -10.66 -3.47 0.01
CA ASP A 279 -11.55 -4.37 -0.72
C ASP A 279 -12.94 -3.74 -0.85
N ALA A 280 -14.00 -4.51 -1.06
CA ALA A 280 -15.33 -3.95 -1.25
C ALA A 280 -15.88 -3.23 -0.01
N ASP A 281 -15.55 -3.72 1.20
CA ASP A 281 -16.18 -3.28 2.45
C ASP A 281 -15.20 -2.64 3.45
N ASN A 282 -13.92 -3.01 3.36
CA ASN A 282 -12.93 -2.71 4.37
C ASN A 282 -11.68 -2.05 3.80
N LEU A 283 -10.98 -1.36 4.67
CA LEU A 283 -9.63 -0.90 4.40
C LEU A 283 -8.65 -1.51 5.42
N TYR A 284 -7.43 -1.75 4.99
CA TYR A 284 -6.35 -2.34 5.77
C TYR A 284 -5.14 -1.43 5.72
N VAL A 285 -4.62 -1.06 6.88
CA VAL A 285 -3.51 -0.11 7.02
C VAL A 285 -2.35 -0.78 7.73
N SER A 286 -1.13 -0.61 7.19
CA SER A 286 0.10 -0.88 7.94
C SER A 286 0.55 0.41 8.61
N GLU A 287 0.37 0.51 9.93
CA GLU A 287 0.83 1.66 10.71
C GLU A 287 2.37 1.76 10.74
N SER A 288 2.86 2.95 11.03
CA SER A 288 4.31 3.25 11.07
C SER A 288 5.07 2.42 12.09
N ASP A 289 4.42 1.98 13.16
CA ASP A 289 5.00 1.10 14.19
C ASP A 289 4.98 -0.39 13.81
N GLY A 290 4.33 -0.76 12.68
CA GLY A 290 4.19 -2.15 12.23
C GLY A 290 2.94 -2.85 12.73
N THR A 291 2.01 -2.14 13.36
CA THR A 291 0.66 -2.63 13.62
C THR A 291 -0.12 -2.70 12.30
N VAL A 292 -0.93 -3.73 12.12
CA VAL A 292 -1.86 -3.85 10.99
C VAL A 292 -3.27 -3.68 11.51
N VAL A 293 -4.03 -2.79 10.89
CA VAL A 293 -5.39 -2.43 11.30
C VAL A 293 -6.36 -2.64 10.16
N ALA A 294 -7.51 -3.24 10.44
CA ALA A 294 -8.63 -3.24 9.52
C ALA A 294 -9.71 -2.29 10.01
N MET A 295 -10.27 -1.56 9.07
CA MET A 295 -11.34 -0.59 9.32
C MET A 295 -12.45 -0.79 8.30
N ARG A 296 -13.67 -0.52 8.69
CA ARG A 296 -14.80 -0.50 7.78
C ARG A 296 -14.79 0.76 6.93
N GLN A 297 -14.96 0.64 5.63
CA GLN A 297 -14.88 1.79 4.71
C GLN A 297 -15.88 2.90 5.02
N ARG A 298 -17.15 2.54 5.22
CA ARG A 298 -18.25 3.52 5.28
C ARG A 298 -18.17 4.54 6.41
N ASP A 299 -17.54 4.17 7.53
CA ASP A 299 -17.53 4.98 8.76
C ASP A 299 -16.16 5.02 9.48
N GLY A 300 -15.17 4.31 8.94
CA GLY A 300 -13.84 4.24 9.54
C GLY A 300 -13.76 3.45 10.84
N ALA A 301 -14.83 2.71 11.23
CA ALA A 301 -14.81 1.94 12.46
C ALA A 301 -13.72 0.85 12.42
N GLU A 302 -12.87 0.79 13.45
CA GLU A 302 -11.88 -0.27 13.61
C GLU A 302 -12.58 -1.62 13.80
N LEU A 303 -12.20 -2.61 12.99
CA LEU A 303 -12.72 -3.97 13.06
C LEU A 303 -11.79 -4.88 13.88
N TRP A 304 -10.50 -4.76 13.63
CA TRP A 304 -9.47 -5.47 14.38
C TRP A 304 -8.11 -4.77 14.23
N ARG A 305 -7.22 -5.11 15.15
CA ARG A 305 -5.84 -4.63 15.23
C ARG A 305 -4.91 -5.79 15.54
N ASN A 306 -3.80 -5.90 14.80
CA ASN A 306 -2.77 -6.90 15.04
C ASN A 306 -1.41 -6.22 15.25
N ASP A 307 -0.83 -6.37 16.41
CA ASP A 307 0.45 -5.80 16.82
C ASP A 307 1.61 -6.81 16.88
N LYS A 308 1.37 -8.07 16.50
CA LYS A 308 2.37 -9.16 16.55
C LYS A 308 3.55 -8.96 15.60
N LEU A 309 3.44 -7.98 14.67
CA LEU A 309 4.47 -7.63 13.70
C LEU A 309 5.09 -6.24 13.95
N LYS A 310 4.94 -5.69 15.15
CA LYS A 310 5.50 -4.36 15.50
C LYS A 310 6.99 -4.26 15.19
N ARG A 311 7.39 -3.10 14.67
CA ARG A 311 8.78 -2.73 14.30
C ARG A 311 9.43 -3.65 13.27
N ARG A 312 8.64 -4.42 12.53
CA ARG A 312 9.16 -5.26 11.46
C ARG A 312 9.22 -4.56 10.09
N GLY A 313 8.97 -3.24 10.04
CA GLY A 313 9.08 -2.43 8.82
C GLY A 313 8.24 -3.01 7.69
N LEU A 314 6.96 -3.21 7.97
CA LEU A 314 6.02 -3.83 7.04
C LEU A 314 5.86 -3.04 5.74
N SER A 315 5.56 -3.71 4.65
CA SER A 315 5.04 -3.10 3.41
C SER A 315 3.59 -2.65 3.59
N ALA A 316 3.04 -1.91 2.61
CA ALA A 316 1.59 -1.81 2.51
C ALA A 316 0.96 -3.20 2.38
N PRO A 317 -0.27 -3.38 2.88
CA PRO A 317 -1.00 -4.63 2.71
C PRO A 317 -1.35 -4.87 1.25
N VAL A 318 -1.48 -6.14 0.89
CA VAL A 318 -2.12 -6.57 -0.38
C VAL A 318 -3.31 -7.46 -0.03
N VAL A 319 -4.45 -7.18 -0.63
CA VAL A 319 -5.68 -7.94 -0.39
C VAL A 319 -5.78 -9.10 -1.37
N THR A 320 -6.09 -10.28 -0.84
CA THR A 320 -6.53 -11.47 -1.61
C THR A 320 -7.98 -11.81 -1.28
N SER A 321 -8.53 -12.87 -1.84
CA SER A 321 -9.94 -13.23 -1.57
C SER A 321 -10.20 -13.54 -0.09
N SER A 322 -9.27 -14.19 0.61
CA SER A 322 -9.44 -14.70 1.97
C SER A 322 -8.57 -14.06 3.03
N ALA A 323 -7.49 -13.39 2.63
CA ALA A 323 -6.48 -12.87 3.54
C ALA A 323 -5.88 -11.56 3.02
N ILE A 324 -5.18 -10.86 3.89
CA ILE A 324 -4.27 -9.80 3.49
C ILE A 324 -2.83 -10.27 3.68
N ALA A 325 -1.93 -9.84 2.80
CA ALA A 325 -0.52 -10.17 2.89
C ALA A 325 0.32 -8.91 3.12
N VAL A 326 1.30 -8.98 4.02
CA VAL A 326 2.29 -7.92 4.28
C VAL A 326 3.70 -8.53 4.29
N ALA A 327 4.64 -7.85 3.67
CA ALA A 327 6.04 -8.27 3.68
C ALA A 327 6.85 -7.49 4.72
N ASP A 328 7.95 -8.07 5.23
CA ASP A 328 8.77 -7.46 6.25
C ASP A 328 10.25 -7.22 5.84
N PHE A 329 11.00 -6.54 6.73
CA PHE A 329 12.41 -6.21 6.49
C PHE A 329 13.36 -7.42 6.53
N GLN A 330 12.94 -8.58 7.02
CA GLN A 330 13.73 -9.81 7.06
C GLN A 330 13.44 -10.76 5.89
N GLY A 331 12.50 -10.39 5.01
CA GLY A 331 12.12 -11.16 3.83
C GLY A 331 11.11 -12.25 4.12
N TYR A 332 10.21 -11.99 5.05
CA TYR A 332 9.02 -12.80 5.24
C TYR A 332 7.81 -12.13 4.60
N LEU A 333 6.90 -12.95 4.11
CA LEU A 333 5.55 -12.59 3.71
C LEU A 333 4.59 -13.22 4.71
N HIS A 334 3.76 -12.42 5.34
CA HIS A 334 2.81 -12.82 6.37
C HIS A 334 1.40 -12.65 5.82
N TRP A 335 0.52 -13.62 6.08
CA TRP A 335 -0.90 -13.54 5.76
C TRP A 335 -1.70 -13.43 7.05
N LEU A 336 -2.63 -12.48 7.06
CA LEU A 336 -3.57 -12.27 8.15
C LEU A 336 -4.99 -12.54 7.64
N ASP A 337 -5.79 -13.19 8.45
CA ASP A 337 -7.21 -13.39 8.18
C ASP A 337 -7.94 -12.04 8.08
N LYS A 338 -8.74 -11.85 7.05
CA LYS A 338 -9.43 -10.57 6.78
C LYS A 338 -10.42 -10.17 7.87
N ASN A 339 -11.02 -11.14 8.56
CA ASN A 339 -12.09 -10.91 9.52
C ASN A 339 -11.58 -10.76 10.94
N THR A 340 -10.50 -11.48 11.29
CA THR A 340 -10.00 -11.54 12.66
C THR A 340 -8.65 -10.85 12.86
N GLY A 341 -7.90 -10.62 11.78
CA GLY A 341 -6.54 -10.09 11.83
C GLY A 341 -5.51 -11.10 12.33
N GLU A 342 -5.86 -12.34 12.57
CA GLU A 342 -4.92 -13.35 13.03
C GLU A 342 -3.95 -13.79 11.94
N LEU A 343 -2.71 -14.12 12.34
CA LEU A 343 -1.73 -14.69 11.42
C LEU A 343 -2.16 -16.11 11.02
N VAL A 344 -2.39 -16.32 9.72
CA VAL A 344 -2.88 -17.59 9.15
C VAL A 344 -1.84 -18.30 8.28
N ALA A 345 -0.83 -17.58 7.76
CA ALA A 345 0.30 -18.17 7.05
C ALA A 345 1.53 -17.26 7.11
N ARG A 346 2.70 -17.86 6.92
CA ARG A 346 3.98 -17.15 6.80
C ARG A 346 4.91 -17.92 5.89
N GLU A 347 5.42 -17.22 4.88
CA GLU A 347 6.41 -17.78 3.97
C GLU A 347 7.68 -16.93 3.96
N ARG A 348 8.81 -17.58 3.71
CA ARG A 348 10.08 -16.87 3.58
C ARG A 348 10.38 -16.64 2.12
N ILE A 349 10.40 -15.36 1.68
CA ILE A 349 10.73 -14.95 0.32
C ILE A 349 12.22 -15.23 0.07
N ALA A 350 13.07 -14.64 0.91
CA ALA A 350 14.51 -14.78 0.83
C ALA A 350 15.17 -14.48 2.19
N LYS A 351 16.36 -15.03 2.43
CA LYS A 351 17.05 -14.87 3.71
C LYS A 351 17.67 -13.47 3.81
N LYS A 352 17.26 -12.70 4.83
CA LYS A 352 17.81 -11.36 5.13
C LYS A 352 17.68 -10.36 3.96
N GLN A 353 16.63 -10.46 3.16
CA GLN A 353 16.34 -9.52 2.08
C GLN A 353 15.07 -8.73 2.43
N ARG A 354 15.23 -7.43 2.59
CA ARG A 354 14.12 -6.52 2.90
C ARG A 354 13.18 -6.38 1.70
N VAL A 355 11.91 -6.20 2.00
CA VAL A 355 10.90 -5.75 1.05
C VAL A 355 10.48 -4.33 1.43
N SER A 356 10.82 -3.35 0.61
CA SER A 356 10.51 -1.94 0.86
C SER A 356 9.26 -1.47 0.12
N ASN A 357 8.99 -2.03 -1.05
CA ASN A 357 7.85 -1.67 -1.88
C ASN A 357 6.68 -2.63 -1.66
N PRO A 358 5.44 -2.16 -1.85
CA PRO A 358 4.27 -3.01 -1.72
C PRO A 358 4.33 -4.22 -2.64
N PRO A 359 3.95 -5.42 -2.17
CA PRO A 359 3.59 -6.52 -3.05
C PRO A 359 2.39 -6.14 -3.92
N VAL A 360 2.18 -6.84 -5.02
CA VAL A 360 0.99 -6.69 -5.88
C VAL A 360 0.20 -7.99 -5.92
N GLY A 361 -1.11 -7.87 -6.07
CA GLY A 361 -2.03 -9.00 -6.08
C GLY A 361 -2.76 -9.17 -7.41
N ALA A 362 -3.00 -10.43 -7.79
CA ALA A 362 -3.91 -10.82 -8.85
C ALA A 362 -4.74 -12.03 -8.36
N GLY A 363 -5.99 -11.79 -7.98
CA GLY A 363 -6.80 -12.78 -7.26
C GLY A 363 -6.12 -13.24 -5.97
N ASP A 364 -5.88 -14.53 -5.84
CA ASP A 364 -5.18 -15.12 -4.69
C ASP A 364 -3.66 -15.24 -4.88
N THR A 365 -3.13 -14.74 -5.98
CA THR A 365 -1.69 -14.71 -6.24
C THR A 365 -1.11 -13.37 -5.77
N VAL A 366 -0.07 -13.43 -4.94
CA VAL A 366 0.70 -12.29 -4.46
C VAL A 366 2.10 -12.35 -5.07
N VAL A 367 2.51 -11.29 -5.73
CA VAL A 367 3.85 -11.13 -6.30
C VAL A 367 4.62 -10.11 -5.46
N VAL A 368 5.84 -10.47 -5.09
CA VAL A 368 6.70 -9.66 -4.23
C VAL A 368 8.09 -9.52 -4.84
N LEU A 369 8.66 -8.32 -4.75
CA LEU A 369 10.04 -8.02 -5.13
C LEU A 369 10.82 -7.56 -3.90
N THR A 370 11.94 -8.23 -3.61
CA THR A 370 12.84 -7.79 -2.55
C THR A 370 13.78 -6.68 -3.05
N ASP A 371 14.33 -5.88 -2.13
CA ASP A 371 15.31 -4.83 -2.46
C ASP A 371 16.62 -5.39 -3.06
N ALA A 372 16.85 -6.69 -2.93
CA ALA A 372 17.99 -7.39 -3.53
C ALA A 372 17.68 -8.01 -4.91
N GLY A 373 16.45 -7.84 -5.40
CA GLY A 373 16.03 -8.29 -6.73
C GLY A 373 15.45 -9.71 -6.79
N THR A 374 15.13 -10.35 -5.67
CA THR A 374 14.36 -11.60 -5.70
C THR A 374 12.89 -11.28 -5.98
N LEU A 375 12.37 -11.75 -7.10
CA LEU A 375 10.98 -11.68 -7.50
C LEU A 375 10.34 -13.04 -7.25
N ALA A 376 9.19 -13.10 -6.57
CA ALA A 376 8.53 -14.37 -6.27
C ALA A 376 7.02 -14.23 -6.26
N ALA A 377 6.33 -15.28 -6.68
CA ALA A 377 4.88 -15.38 -6.63
C ALA A 377 4.42 -16.48 -5.67
N TYR A 378 3.40 -16.17 -4.91
CA TYR A 378 2.76 -17.05 -3.95
C TYR A 378 1.26 -17.08 -4.18
N ARG A 379 0.66 -18.28 -4.10
CA ARG A 379 -0.79 -18.43 -4.19
C ARG A 379 -1.34 -18.96 -2.87
N ALA A 380 -2.27 -18.20 -2.30
CA ALA A 380 -3.08 -18.65 -1.18
C ALA A 380 -4.26 -19.49 -1.72
N THR A 381 -4.53 -20.63 -1.12
CA THR A 381 -5.67 -21.46 -1.49
C THR A 381 -6.59 -21.53 -0.28
N PRO A 382 -7.69 -20.78 -0.25
CA PRO A 382 -8.67 -20.89 0.81
C PRO A 382 -9.13 -22.33 0.95
N LYS A 383 -9.17 -22.84 2.18
CA LYS A 383 -9.88 -24.10 2.41
C LYS A 383 -11.33 -23.85 2.06
N VAL A 384 -11.83 -24.52 1.03
CA VAL A 384 -13.27 -24.59 0.78
C VAL A 384 -13.89 -25.12 2.06
N ALA A 385 -14.69 -24.30 2.74
CA ALA A 385 -15.44 -24.78 3.89
C ALA A 385 -16.25 -25.99 3.40
N SER A 386 -15.93 -27.17 3.94
CA SER A 386 -16.78 -28.34 3.69
C SER A 386 -18.22 -27.91 3.98
N PRO A 387 -19.17 -28.20 3.09
CA PRO A 387 -20.57 -27.86 3.36
C PRO A 387 -20.85 -28.35 4.78
N ARG A 388 -21.19 -27.42 5.67
CA ARG A 388 -21.59 -27.76 7.04
C ARG A 388 -22.65 -28.84 6.88
N ALA A 389 -22.34 -30.07 7.31
CA ALA A 389 -23.29 -31.16 7.26
C ALA A 389 -24.60 -30.61 7.82
N ALA A 390 -25.60 -30.55 6.98
CA ALA A 390 -26.92 -30.08 7.39
C ALA A 390 -27.30 -30.89 8.64
N THR A 391 -27.39 -30.24 9.77
CA THR A 391 -27.90 -30.86 10.99
C THR A 391 -29.22 -31.50 10.57
N PRO A 392 -29.41 -32.82 10.77
CA PRO A 392 -30.67 -33.44 10.40
C PRO A 392 -31.79 -32.64 11.06
N ALA A 393 -32.70 -32.13 10.27
CA ALA A 393 -33.91 -31.48 10.80
C ALA A 393 -34.52 -32.40 11.85
N ALA A 394 -34.61 -31.89 13.08
CA ALA A 394 -35.32 -32.60 14.16
C ALA A 394 -36.66 -33.04 13.61
N ALA A 395 -36.91 -34.35 13.68
CA ALA A 395 -38.17 -34.96 13.24
C ALA A 395 -39.34 -34.15 13.83
N SER A 396 -40.17 -33.63 12.96
CA SER A 396 -41.37 -32.91 13.33
C SER A 396 -42.24 -33.83 14.20
N ALA A 397 -42.54 -33.37 15.41
CA ALA A 397 -43.55 -34.00 16.27
C ALA A 397 -44.90 -34.06 15.54
N PRO A 398 -45.72 -35.12 15.77
CA PRO A 398 -46.98 -35.27 15.07
C PRO A 398 -47.97 -34.15 15.46
N ALA A 399 -48.66 -33.66 14.44
CA ALA A 399 -49.63 -32.60 14.54
C ALA A 399 -50.74 -32.93 15.55
N ALA A 400 -50.97 -32.05 16.50
CA ALA A 400 -52.12 -32.12 17.39
C ALA A 400 -53.37 -31.83 16.60
N THR A 401 -54.41 -32.65 16.84
CA THR A 401 -55.78 -32.57 16.28
C THR A 401 -56.42 -31.22 16.62
N PRO A 402 -57.12 -30.54 15.70
CA PRO A 402 -57.78 -29.29 15.99
C PRO A 402 -59.03 -29.48 16.84
N SER A 403 -59.16 -28.72 17.91
CA SER A 403 -60.36 -28.59 18.75
C SER A 403 -61.45 -27.77 18.02
N PRO A 404 -62.72 -27.99 18.24
CA PRO A 404 -63.80 -27.34 17.48
C PRO A 404 -63.86 -25.82 17.75
N ALA A 405 -64.21 -25.09 16.71
CA ALA A 405 -64.36 -23.65 16.71
C ALA A 405 -65.48 -23.15 17.62
N GLU A 406 -65.10 -22.23 18.51
CA GLU A 406 -66.03 -21.44 19.30
C GLU A 406 -66.52 -20.22 18.49
N ASN A 407 -67.79 -19.95 18.41
CA ASN A 407 -68.37 -18.85 17.62
C ASN A 407 -67.99 -17.48 18.17
N PRO A 408 -67.71 -16.51 17.33
CA PRO A 408 -67.40 -15.15 17.79
C PRO A 408 -68.72 -14.39 18.18
N ALA A 409 -68.57 -13.66 19.31
CA ALA A 409 -69.58 -12.71 19.79
C ALA A 409 -69.70 -11.47 18.87
N PRO A 410 -70.87 -10.83 18.77
CA PRO A 410 -71.08 -9.68 17.88
C PRO A 410 -70.36 -8.42 18.39
N ALA A 411 -69.80 -7.64 17.46
CA ALA A 411 -69.11 -6.39 17.69
C ALA A 411 -70.09 -5.29 18.20
N PRO A 412 -69.63 -4.38 19.10
CA PRO A 412 -70.37 -3.20 19.53
C PRO A 412 -70.41 -2.12 18.44
N GLY A 413 -71.64 -1.54 18.27
CA GLY A 413 -71.97 -0.56 17.25
C GLY A 413 -71.25 0.78 17.41
N ILE A 414 -70.94 1.36 16.26
CA ILE A 414 -70.32 2.68 16.10
C ILE A 414 -71.32 3.78 16.42
N PRO A 415 -71.02 4.81 17.26
CA PRO A 415 -71.91 5.95 17.48
C PRO A 415 -71.89 6.92 16.28
N PRO A 416 -73.02 7.65 16.02
CA PRO A 416 -73.11 8.57 14.89
C PRO A 416 -72.31 9.87 15.07
N PRO A 417 -71.94 10.54 13.97
CA PRO A 417 -71.15 11.78 14.02
C PRO A 417 -72.02 12.96 14.51
N ALA A 418 -71.33 13.88 15.24
CA ALA A 418 -71.88 15.13 15.72
C ALA A 418 -72.11 16.13 14.57
N PRO A 419 -73.11 17.03 14.66
CA PRO A 419 -73.38 18.03 13.63
C PRO A 419 -72.32 19.17 13.62
N PRO A 420 -72.15 19.82 12.50
CA PRO A 420 -71.16 20.94 12.38
C PRO A 420 -71.71 22.23 13.03
N PRO A 421 -70.75 23.19 13.34
CA PRO A 421 -71.05 24.46 13.94
C PRO A 421 -71.82 25.44 13.02
#